data_15978446fa14e93aa359012c87cae053
#
_entry.id   15978446fa14e93aa359012c87cae053
#
_cell.length_a   1.000
_cell.length_b   1.000
_cell.length_c   1.000
_cell.angle_alpha   90.00
_cell.angle_beta   90.00
_cell.angle_gamma   90.00
#
_symmetry.space_group_name_H-M   'P 1'
#
loop_
_entity.id
_entity.type
_entity.pdbx_description
1 polymer ?
#
loop_
_entity_poly.entity_id
_entity_poly.type
_entity_poly.pdbx_seq_one_letter_code
_entity_poly.pdbx_strand_id
1 'polypeptide(L)'
;MTSHNMTWISYPSKSQPFTSPEEIEAVIASQNIISRLMHCYIAFFVPTGLIAGICILIILIKNHLQKKRASLDLLLLHFTISNILMIFLSFTVITRPDYLTATHLACSVLSFFFNFGYFNSQYAFILTLLTLLLERFPPRTALCRATQRPILRAGLVLTYTFCLSLMEAVLVGTDNYQLEAHCQLDPLFAWPEYEIVKFTFGFGIPSLLQMLCFAVLWAKEAPAGAPALQQHMGAHPAVYVIGVTAFLCRLFYNVMILFRTALKLQRSIGTTKNELVMNIAEIVLFCESCASLVVILCFHKPCKDEVLKVIQKCRRKTRANNHLEIPERATTHQSGSQ
;
A
#
# COMPACT_ATOMS: atom_id res chain seq x y z
N MET A 1 -18.46 29.33 -17.79
CA MET A 1 -17.55 28.18 -17.76
C MET A 1 -17.98 27.28 -16.61
N THR A 2 -18.54 26.16 -16.92
CA THR A 2 -19.17 25.26 -15.96
C THR A 2 -18.09 24.52 -15.14
N SER A 3 -18.24 24.53 -13.83
CA SER A 3 -17.31 24.00 -12.80
C SER A 3 -17.16 22.48 -12.81
N HIS A 4 -17.43 21.81 -13.93
CA HIS A 4 -17.51 20.34 -13.99
C HIS A 4 -16.17 19.57 -13.97
N ASN A 5 -15.02 20.26 -14.09
CA ASN A 5 -13.73 19.57 -14.17
C ASN A 5 -12.91 19.62 -12.88
N MET A 6 -13.50 19.98 -11.75
CA MET A 6 -12.76 20.13 -10.49
C MET A 6 -12.99 18.95 -9.55
N THR A 7 -12.71 17.73 -10.01
CA THR A 7 -13.09 16.50 -9.31
C THR A 7 -12.10 16.03 -8.25
N TRP A 8 -10.87 16.54 -8.24
CA TRP A 8 -9.80 15.96 -7.43
C TRP A 8 -9.47 16.71 -6.14
N ILE A 9 -9.78 17.99 -6.07
CA ILE A 9 -9.51 18.80 -4.89
C ILE A 9 -10.84 19.22 -4.28
N SER A 10 -11.09 18.78 -3.05
CA SER A 10 -12.20 19.32 -2.27
C SER A 10 -11.84 20.68 -1.74
N TYR A 11 -12.67 21.66 -2.07
CA TYR A 11 -12.52 23.01 -1.54
C TYR A 11 -13.31 23.17 -0.28
N PRO A 12 -12.68 23.76 0.74
CA PRO A 12 -13.40 24.26 1.91
C PRO A 12 -14.50 25.25 1.57
N SER A 13 -14.39 25.86 0.41
CA SER A 13 -15.21 27.02 0.00
C SER A 13 -16.36 26.70 -0.95
N LYS A 14 -16.91 25.47 -0.95
CA LYS A 14 -18.14 25.23 -1.74
C LYS A 14 -19.30 26.14 -1.34
N SER A 15 -19.28 26.64 -0.12
CA SER A 15 -20.26 27.62 0.39
C SER A 15 -19.81 29.09 0.24
N GLN A 16 -18.55 29.35 -0.14
CA GLN A 16 -18.05 30.70 -0.34
C GLN A 16 -17.63 30.86 -1.81
N PRO A 17 -18.16 31.87 -2.53
CA PRO A 17 -17.68 32.15 -3.87
C PRO A 17 -16.18 32.56 -3.80
N PHE A 18 -15.39 32.11 -4.79
CA PHE A 18 -14.02 32.56 -4.94
C PHE A 18 -13.98 34.10 -4.98
N THR A 19 -13.19 34.66 -4.09
CA THR A 19 -13.15 36.13 -3.91
C THR A 19 -12.11 36.77 -4.81
N SER A 20 -11.13 36.00 -5.32
CA SER A 20 -10.09 36.54 -6.18
C SER A 20 -9.75 35.65 -7.38
N PRO A 21 -9.32 36.24 -8.53
CA PRO A 21 -8.81 35.48 -9.67
C PRO A 21 -7.58 34.62 -9.32
N GLU A 22 -6.75 35.06 -8.39
CA GLU A 22 -5.56 34.35 -7.93
C GLU A 22 -5.90 33.02 -7.23
N GLU A 23 -7.02 32.97 -6.48
CA GLU A 23 -7.50 31.73 -5.86
C GLU A 23 -7.93 30.72 -6.93
N ILE A 24 -8.62 31.18 -7.96
CA ILE A 24 -9.05 30.32 -9.07
C ILE A 24 -7.84 29.74 -9.81
N GLU A 25 -6.82 30.56 -10.05
CA GLU A 25 -5.60 30.13 -10.71
C GLU A 25 -4.82 29.11 -9.87
N ALA A 26 -4.70 29.33 -8.55
CA ALA A 26 -4.08 28.39 -7.62
C ALA A 26 -4.78 27.03 -7.60
N VAL A 27 -6.10 27.05 -7.73
CA VAL A 27 -6.95 25.88 -7.82
C VAL A 27 -6.67 25.10 -9.10
N ILE A 28 -6.70 25.75 -10.23
CA ILE A 28 -6.44 25.12 -11.55
C ILE A 28 -5.02 24.54 -11.58
N ALA A 29 -4.03 25.27 -11.07
CA ALA A 29 -2.65 24.80 -10.98
C ALA A 29 -2.54 23.55 -10.11
N SER A 30 -3.17 23.54 -8.94
CA SER A 30 -3.19 22.41 -8.03
C SER A 30 -3.82 21.17 -8.66
N GLN A 31 -4.93 21.32 -9.36
CA GLN A 31 -5.58 20.24 -10.09
C GLN A 31 -4.72 19.64 -11.18
N ASN A 32 -4.04 20.48 -11.94
CA ASN A 32 -3.12 20.04 -12.98
C ASN A 32 -1.98 19.19 -12.40
N ILE A 33 -1.46 19.56 -11.23
CA ILE A 33 -0.44 18.78 -10.52
C ILE A 33 -0.99 17.42 -10.12
N ILE A 34 -2.13 17.39 -9.43
CA ILE A 34 -2.75 16.13 -8.97
C ILE A 34 -3.09 15.23 -10.16
N SER A 35 -3.70 15.77 -11.22
CA SER A 35 -4.03 15.00 -12.42
C SER A 35 -2.81 14.33 -13.04
N ARG A 36 -1.68 15.03 -13.15
CA ARG A 36 -0.42 14.45 -13.66
C ARG A 36 0.12 13.35 -12.77
N LEU A 37 0.12 13.56 -11.45
CA LEU A 37 0.55 12.54 -10.49
C LEU A 37 -0.33 11.29 -10.56
N MET A 38 -1.64 11.46 -10.70
CA MET A 38 -2.60 10.38 -10.86
C MET A 38 -2.36 9.58 -12.14
N HIS A 39 -2.12 10.25 -13.27
CA HIS A 39 -1.79 9.56 -14.51
C HIS A 39 -0.49 8.76 -14.36
N CYS A 40 0.54 9.30 -13.70
CA CYS A 40 1.76 8.55 -13.40
C CYS A 40 1.48 7.33 -12.51
N TYR A 41 0.66 7.50 -11.48
CA TYR A 41 0.29 6.41 -10.59
C TYR A 41 -0.43 5.28 -11.36
N ILE A 42 -1.46 5.61 -12.13
CA ILE A 42 -2.24 4.62 -12.91
C ILE A 42 -1.39 3.96 -14.00
N ALA A 43 -0.53 4.72 -14.69
CA ALA A 43 0.24 4.20 -15.81
C ALA A 43 1.41 3.29 -15.37
N PHE A 44 2.05 3.58 -14.24
CA PHE A 44 3.28 2.89 -13.83
C PHE A 44 3.13 2.08 -12.55
N PHE A 45 2.61 2.67 -11.48
CA PHE A 45 2.56 2.02 -10.17
C PHE A 45 1.53 0.91 -10.13
N VAL A 46 0.32 1.16 -10.60
CA VAL A 46 -0.78 0.19 -10.54
C VAL A 46 -0.47 -1.08 -11.34
N PRO A 47 -0.10 -1.03 -12.63
CA PRO A 47 0.20 -2.25 -13.39
C PRO A 47 1.37 -3.02 -12.76
N THR A 48 2.43 -2.31 -12.35
CA THR A 48 3.60 -2.92 -11.73
C THR A 48 3.25 -3.59 -10.41
N GLY A 49 2.47 -2.92 -9.55
CA GLY A 49 2.02 -3.47 -8.27
C GLY A 49 1.10 -4.68 -8.45
N LEU A 50 0.12 -4.62 -9.36
CA LEU A 50 -0.79 -5.74 -9.62
C LEU A 50 -0.07 -6.95 -10.19
N ILE A 51 0.83 -6.76 -11.18
CA ILE A 51 1.64 -7.85 -11.73
C ILE A 51 2.49 -8.48 -10.64
N ALA A 52 3.18 -7.67 -9.82
CA ALA A 52 3.97 -8.17 -8.70
C ALA A 52 3.09 -8.94 -7.71
N GLY A 53 1.94 -8.40 -7.32
CA GLY A 53 0.99 -9.03 -6.40
C GLY A 53 0.48 -10.36 -6.91
N ILE A 54 0.05 -10.45 -8.17
CA ILE A 54 -0.41 -11.70 -8.80
C ILE A 54 0.70 -12.74 -8.82
N CYS A 55 1.92 -12.35 -9.21
CA CYS A 55 3.07 -13.26 -9.21
C CYS A 55 3.35 -13.81 -7.79
N ILE A 56 3.34 -12.94 -6.77
CA ILE A 56 3.53 -13.34 -5.37
C ILE A 56 2.44 -14.32 -4.94
N LEU A 57 1.15 -14.03 -5.22
CA LEU A 57 0.04 -14.92 -4.89
C LEU A 57 0.23 -16.31 -5.49
N ILE A 58 0.54 -16.40 -6.78
CA ILE A 58 0.77 -17.67 -7.47
C ILE A 58 1.91 -18.46 -6.80
N ILE A 59 3.03 -17.79 -6.51
CA ILE A 59 4.22 -18.43 -5.92
C ILE A 59 3.92 -18.91 -4.50
N LEU A 60 3.34 -18.08 -3.65
CA LEU A 60 3.07 -18.42 -2.25
C LEU A 60 1.98 -19.50 -2.13
N ILE A 61 0.92 -19.45 -2.94
CA ILE A 61 -0.11 -20.48 -2.99
C ILE A 61 0.49 -21.81 -3.45
N LYS A 62 1.30 -21.82 -4.51
CA LYS A 62 2.01 -23.02 -4.97
C LYS A 62 2.89 -23.63 -3.87
N ASN A 63 3.68 -22.79 -3.18
CA ASN A 63 4.52 -23.24 -2.06
C ASN A 63 3.69 -23.83 -0.92
N HIS A 64 2.56 -23.20 -0.60
CA HIS A 64 1.64 -23.68 0.43
C HIS A 64 1.06 -25.06 0.08
N LEU A 65 0.62 -25.27 -1.17
CA LEU A 65 0.09 -26.54 -1.67
C LEU A 65 1.16 -27.65 -1.69
N GLN A 66 2.44 -27.29 -1.92
CA GLN A 66 3.57 -28.23 -1.87
C GLN A 66 4.04 -28.57 -0.45
N LYS A 67 3.26 -28.23 0.60
CA LYS A 67 3.57 -28.47 2.02
C LYS A 67 4.87 -27.82 2.53
N LYS A 68 5.45 -26.90 1.82
CA LYS A 68 6.56 -26.05 2.27
C LYS A 68 6.00 -24.90 3.13
N ARG A 69 5.36 -25.28 4.26
CA ARG A 69 4.64 -24.32 5.13
C ARG A 69 5.63 -23.53 5.98
N ALA A 70 6.13 -22.41 5.50
CA ALA A 70 6.71 -21.41 6.36
C ALA A 70 5.59 -20.50 6.93
N SER A 71 5.60 -20.25 8.23
CA SER A 71 4.65 -19.35 8.90
C SER A 71 4.68 -17.95 8.27
N LEU A 72 5.87 -17.51 7.91
CA LEU A 72 6.11 -16.24 7.24
C LEU A 72 5.41 -16.13 5.88
N ASP A 73 5.41 -17.20 5.06
CA ASP A 73 4.78 -17.19 3.74
C ASP A 73 3.27 -16.93 3.82
N LEU A 74 2.59 -17.50 4.83
CA LEU A 74 1.15 -17.26 5.02
C LEU A 74 0.87 -15.80 5.43
N LEU A 75 1.71 -15.20 6.24
CA LEU A 75 1.56 -13.81 6.66
C LEU A 75 1.89 -12.83 5.52
N LEU A 76 2.89 -13.15 4.70
CA LEU A 76 3.18 -12.41 3.49
C LEU A 76 2.05 -12.54 2.45
N LEU A 77 1.41 -13.71 2.38
CA LEU A 77 0.20 -13.90 1.56
C LEU A 77 -0.92 -12.97 2.03
N HIS A 78 -1.20 -12.93 3.34
CA HIS A 78 -2.20 -12.02 3.93
C HIS A 78 -1.86 -10.55 3.63
N PHE A 79 -0.61 -10.14 3.87
CA PHE A 79 -0.13 -8.79 3.58
C PHE A 79 -0.25 -8.45 2.08
N THR A 80 0.07 -9.40 1.19
CA THR A 80 -0.06 -9.24 -0.26
C THR A 80 -1.51 -9.01 -0.68
N ILE A 81 -2.45 -9.80 -0.16
CA ILE A 81 -3.89 -9.63 -0.43
C ILE A 81 -4.36 -8.24 0.02
N SER A 82 -3.94 -7.80 1.21
CA SER A 82 -4.30 -6.48 1.74
C SER A 82 -3.81 -5.35 0.84
N ASN A 83 -2.57 -5.43 0.35
CA ASN A 83 -2.03 -4.41 -0.55
C ASN A 83 -2.68 -4.42 -1.94
N ILE A 84 -3.02 -5.60 -2.49
CA ILE A 84 -3.80 -5.70 -3.73
C ILE A 84 -5.17 -5.03 -3.53
N LEU A 85 -5.86 -5.29 -2.41
CA LEU A 85 -7.12 -4.64 -2.09
C LEU A 85 -6.96 -3.11 -2.03
N MET A 86 -5.91 -2.60 -1.40
CA MET A 86 -5.61 -1.16 -1.37
C MET A 86 -5.42 -0.57 -2.76
N ILE A 87 -4.73 -1.28 -3.67
CA ILE A 87 -4.58 -0.85 -5.06
C ILE A 87 -5.95 -0.80 -5.77
N PHE A 88 -6.83 -1.79 -5.58
CA PHE A 88 -8.18 -1.75 -6.15
C PHE A 88 -9.02 -0.62 -5.57
N LEU A 89 -8.96 -0.39 -4.27
CA LEU A 89 -9.67 0.72 -3.63
C LEU A 89 -9.15 2.09 -4.10
N SER A 90 -7.87 2.21 -4.45
CA SER A 90 -7.34 3.45 -5.00
C SER A 90 -8.02 3.87 -6.30
N PHE A 91 -8.44 2.92 -7.15
CA PHE A 91 -9.18 3.25 -8.37
C PHE A 91 -10.50 3.96 -8.09
N THR A 92 -11.22 3.57 -7.04
CA THR A 92 -12.50 4.19 -6.70
C THR A 92 -12.36 5.64 -6.27
N VAL A 93 -11.18 6.04 -5.79
CA VAL A 93 -10.85 7.40 -5.37
C VAL A 93 -10.29 8.21 -6.53
N ILE A 94 -9.43 7.57 -7.32
CA ILE A 94 -8.63 8.22 -8.35
C ILE A 94 -9.39 8.38 -9.66
N THR A 95 -10.19 7.39 -10.05
CA THR A 95 -10.89 7.39 -11.35
C THR A 95 -12.32 7.85 -11.28
N ARG A 96 -12.71 8.60 -10.24
CA ARG A 96 -14.10 9.06 -10.05
C ARG A 96 -14.71 9.53 -11.36
N PRO A 97 -15.52 8.71 -12.03
CA PRO A 97 -16.20 9.17 -13.22
C PRO A 97 -17.32 10.12 -12.77
N ASP A 98 -17.38 11.31 -13.38
CA ASP A 98 -18.35 12.36 -13.06
C ASP A 98 -19.83 11.90 -13.19
N TYR A 99 -20.05 10.76 -13.86
CA TYR A 99 -21.36 10.17 -14.05
C TYR A 99 -21.80 9.20 -12.94
N LEU A 100 -20.91 8.83 -12.01
CA LEU A 100 -21.26 8.01 -10.86
C LEU A 100 -21.63 8.91 -9.68
N THR A 101 -22.92 9.19 -9.55
CA THR A 101 -23.45 9.79 -8.33
C THR A 101 -23.47 8.73 -7.24
N ALA A 102 -22.46 8.73 -6.37
CA ALA A 102 -22.45 7.84 -5.23
C ALA A 102 -23.40 8.39 -4.14
N THR A 103 -24.18 7.51 -3.54
CA THR A 103 -24.97 7.85 -2.37
C THR A 103 -24.07 8.02 -1.14
N HIS A 104 -24.53 8.78 -0.14
CA HIS A 104 -23.78 8.95 1.13
C HIS A 104 -23.47 7.60 1.79
N LEU A 105 -24.38 6.64 1.70
CA LEU A 105 -24.15 5.28 2.19
C LEU A 105 -23.02 4.58 1.41
N ALA A 106 -22.99 4.71 0.09
CA ALA A 106 -21.93 4.13 -0.73
C ALA A 106 -20.55 4.73 -0.38
N CYS A 107 -20.50 6.03 -0.09
CA CYS A 107 -19.28 6.70 0.37
C CYS A 107 -18.81 6.16 1.73
N SER A 108 -19.71 5.97 2.69
CA SER A 108 -19.39 5.41 4.00
C SER A 108 -18.88 3.97 3.89
N VAL A 109 -19.50 3.16 3.02
CA VAL A 109 -19.05 1.78 2.75
C VAL A 109 -17.67 1.77 2.11
N LEU A 110 -17.41 2.67 1.16
CA LEU A 110 -16.09 2.79 0.53
C LEU A 110 -15.02 3.20 1.54
N SER A 111 -15.32 4.19 2.40
CA SER A 111 -14.43 4.61 3.49
C SER A 111 -14.16 3.47 4.47
N PHE A 112 -15.18 2.67 4.81
CA PHE A 112 -15.00 1.47 5.63
C PHE A 112 -13.99 0.50 5.01
N PHE A 113 -14.16 0.13 3.75
CA PHE A 113 -13.24 -0.80 3.08
C PHE A 113 -11.82 -0.24 2.95
N PHE A 114 -11.69 1.07 2.69
CA PHE A 114 -10.40 1.72 2.67
C PHE A 114 -9.71 1.67 4.04
N ASN A 115 -10.40 2.05 5.10
CA ASN A 115 -9.86 2.00 6.46
C ASN A 115 -9.52 0.56 6.86
N PHE A 116 -10.36 -0.41 6.48
CA PHE A 116 -10.07 -1.83 6.68
C PHE A 116 -8.78 -2.26 5.99
N GLY A 117 -8.59 -1.93 4.72
CA GLY A 117 -7.34 -2.23 3.99
C GLY A 117 -6.13 -1.53 4.60
N TYR A 118 -6.29 -0.26 4.97
CA TYR A 118 -5.26 0.56 5.60
C TYR A 118 -4.77 -0.03 6.93
N PHE A 119 -5.69 -0.34 7.86
CA PHE A 119 -5.34 -0.96 9.13
C PHE A 119 -4.80 -2.37 8.92
N ASN A 120 -5.48 -3.18 8.09
CA ASN A 120 -5.12 -4.58 7.91
C ASN A 120 -3.71 -4.75 7.32
N SER A 121 -3.30 -3.93 6.34
CA SER A 121 -1.94 -3.98 5.80
C SER A 121 -0.90 -3.67 6.87
N GLN A 122 -1.15 -2.67 7.72
CA GLN A 122 -0.23 -2.27 8.78
C GLN A 122 -0.09 -3.34 9.87
N TYR A 123 -1.22 -3.87 10.37
CA TYR A 123 -1.18 -4.89 11.42
C TYR A 123 -0.69 -6.24 10.91
N ALA A 124 -0.95 -6.60 9.65
CA ALA A 124 -0.36 -7.77 9.01
C ALA A 124 1.17 -7.67 8.92
N PHE A 125 1.68 -6.46 8.63
CA PHE A 125 3.12 -6.22 8.64
C PHE A 125 3.73 -6.34 10.04
N ILE A 126 3.12 -5.75 11.07
CA ILE A 126 3.55 -5.90 12.47
C ILE A 126 3.53 -7.37 12.88
N LEU A 127 2.49 -8.11 12.49
CA LEU A 127 2.41 -9.55 12.78
C LEU A 127 3.54 -10.33 12.10
N THR A 128 3.95 -9.93 10.91
CA THR A 128 5.12 -10.49 10.21
C THR A 128 6.41 -10.23 11.01
N LEU A 129 6.63 -9.00 11.47
CA LEU A 129 7.77 -8.66 12.33
C LEU A 129 7.78 -9.43 13.65
N LEU A 130 6.62 -9.51 14.31
CA LEU A 130 6.46 -10.26 15.55
C LEU A 130 6.74 -11.75 15.34
N THR A 131 6.34 -12.30 14.20
CA THR A 131 6.61 -13.70 13.87
C THR A 131 8.09 -13.96 13.68
N LEU A 132 8.80 -13.08 12.97
CA LEU A 132 10.28 -13.17 12.85
C LEU A 132 10.97 -13.07 14.22
N LEU A 133 10.48 -12.19 15.09
CA LEU A 133 11.00 -12.07 16.45
C LEU A 133 10.77 -13.36 17.27
N LEU A 134 9.59 -13.96 17.18
CA LEU A 134 9.23 -15.18 17.91
C LEU A 134 9.93 -16.44 17.35
N GLU A 135 10.20 -16.50 16.05
CA GLU A 135 11.00 -17.57 15.45
C GLU A 135 12.44 -17.52 15.97
N ARG A 136 12.96 -16.31 16.17
CA ARG A 136 14.31 -16.13 16.73
C ARG A 136 14.38 -16.40 18.23
N PHE A 137 13.35 -16.00 18.97
CA PHE A 137 13.27 -16.09 20.43
C PHE A 137 11.99 -16.84 20.83
N PRO A 138 12.03 -18.19 20.78
CA PRO A 138 10.83 -18.98 21.06
C PRO A 138 10.36 -18.79 22.51
N PRO A 139 9.08 -18.52 22.70
CA PRO A 139 8.54 -18.28 24.02
C PRO A 139 8.55 -19.56 24.87
N ARG A 140 8.82 -19.40 26.17
CA ARG A 140 8.91 -20.51 27.14
C ARG A 140 7.53 -20.99 27.62
N THR A 141 6.48 -20.19 27.50
CA THR A 141 5.14 -20.49 28.05
C THR A 141 4.25 -21.25 27.06
N ALA A 142 3.42 -22.18 27.58
CA ALA A 142 2.50 -22.98 26.78
C ALA A 142 1.42 -22.12 26.08
N LEU A 143 0.93 -21.06 26.75
CA LEU A 143 -0.06 -20.12 26.20
C LEU A 143 0.48 -19.40 24.97
N CYS A 144 1.73 -18.96 25.01
CA CYS A 144 2.38 -18.29 23.92
C CYS A 144 2.67 -19.25 22.73
N ARG A 145 2.82 -20.55 22.98
CA ARG A 145 2.90 -21.59 21.94
C ARG A 145 1.56 -21.83 21.25
N ALA A 146 0.45 -21.77 21.97
CA ALA A 146 -0.89 -21.90 21.37
C ALA A 146 -1.19 -20.77 20.38
N THR A 147 -0.74 -19.55 20.69
CA THR A 147 -0.89 -18.38 19.79
C THR A 147 0.10 -18.39 18.61
N GLN A 148 0.98 -19.38 18.48
CA GLN A 148 1.91 -19.48 17.36
C GLN A 148 1.28 -19.94 16.04
N ARG A 149 0.02 -20.37 16.04
CA ARG A 149 -0.67 -20.78 14.80
C ARG A 149 -0.87 -19.56 13.90
N PRO A 150 -0.27 -19.49 12.69
CA PRO A 150 -0.30 -18.30 11.84
C PRO A 150 -1.72 -17.94 11.40
N ILE A 151 -2.58 -18.95 11.20
CA ILE A 151 -3.99 -18.73 10.83
C ILE A 151 -4.75 -18.04 11.97
N LEU A 152 -4.52 -18.45 13.23
CA LEU A 152 -5.17 -17.80 14.38
C LEU A 152 -4.74 -16.32 14.49
N ARG A 153 -3.45 -16.04 14.31
CA ARG A 153 -2.93 -14.66 14.34
C ARG A 153 -3.52 -13.81 13.21
N ALA A 154 -3.55 -14.33 11.98
CA ALA A 154 -4.15 -13.65 10.86
C ALA A 154 -5.65 -13.38 11.10
N GLY A 155 -6.39 -14.36 11.66
CA GLY A 155 -7.79 -14.18 12.04
C GLY A 155 -7.99 -13.11 13.11
N LEU A 156 -7.15 -13.06 14.15
CA LEU A 156 -7.19 -12.01 15.17
C LEU A 156 -6.93 -10.62 14.60
N VAL A 157 -5.96 -10.49 13.70
CA VAL A 157 -5.68 -9.21 13.01
C VAL A 157 -6.89 -8.80 12.17
N LEU A 158 -7.47 -9.71 11.38
CA LEU A 158 -8.65 -9.42 10.56
C LEU A 158 -9.83 -8.97 11.42
N THR A 159 -10.13 -9.66 12.53
CA THR A 159 -11.21 -9.27 13.42
C THR A 159 -10.96 -7.92 14.06
N TYR A 160 -9.73 -7.69 14.55
CA TYR A 160 -9.36 -6.42 15.17
C TYR A 160 -9.46 -5.25 14.19
N THR A 161 -8.91 -5.38 12.98
CA THR A 161 -8.95 -4.33 11.96
C THR A 161 -10.36 -4.09 11.43
N PHE A 162 -11.20 -5.15 11.36
CA PHE A 162 -12.62 -5.01 11.03
C PHE A 162 -13.36 -4.16 12.08
N CYS A 163 -13.15 -4.44 13.37
CA CYS A 163 -13.76 -3.66 14.46
C CYS A 163 -13.29 -2.20 14.45
N LEU A 164 -12.00 -1.95 14.22
CA LEU A 164 -11.48 -0.59 14.07
C LEU A 164 -12.12 0.15 12.90
N SER A 165 -12.23 -0.51 11.76
CA SER A 165 -12.83 0.11 10.56
C SER A 165 -14.32 0.36 10.71
N LEU A 166 -15.02 -0.50 11.48
CA LEU A 166 -16.42 -0.27 11.82
C LEU A 166 -16.56 0.95 12.75
N MET A 167 -15.67 1.08 13.74
CA MET A 167 -15.63 2.26 14.60
C MET A 167 -15.38 3.55 13.80
N GLU A 168 -14.44 3.53 12.84
CA GLU A 168 -14.18 4.65 11.95
C GLU A 168 -15.41 5.00 11.09
N ALA A 169 -16.08 3.99 10.52
CA ALA A 169 -17.29 4.20 9.73
C ALA A 169 -18.42 4.82 10.56
N VAL A 170 -18.54 4.45 11.84
CA VAL A 170 -19.51 5.06 12.77
C VAL A 170 -19.14 6.51 13.08
N LEU A 171 -17.85 6.80 13.30
CA LEU A 171 -17.36 8.16 13.58
C LEU A 171 -17.55 9.10 12.37
N VAL A 172 -17.35 8.60 11.16
CA VAL A 172 -17.60 9.38 9.95
C VAL A 172 -19.10 9.61 9.76
N GLY A 173 -19.91 8.56 9.96
CA GLY A 173 -21.35 8.61 9.68
C GLY A 173 -21.66 8.86 8.20
N THR A 174 -22.95 9.03 7.88
CA THR A 174 -23.40 9.37 6.52
C THR A 174 -23.52 10.87 6.30
N ASP A 175 -23.74 11.63 7.37
CA ASP A 175 -24.05 13.06 7.31
C ASP A 175 -22.85 13.91 6.86
N ASN A 176 -21.65 13.48 7.19
CA ASN A 176 -20.42 14.18 6.78
C ASN A 176 -20.21 14.15 5.25
N TYR A 177 -20.84 13.21 4.53
CA TYR A 177 -20.80 13.17 3.08
C TYR A 177 -21.86 14.04 2.40
N GLN A 178 -22.84 14.57 3.12
CA GLN A 178 -23.89 15.42 2.55
C GLN A 178 -23.34 16.76 2.03
N LEU A 179 -22.27 17.25 2.66
CA LEU A 179 -21.64 18.50 2.31
C LEU A 179 -20.58 18.33 1.20
N GLU A 180 -20.24 17.08 0.87
CA GLU A 180 -19.21 16.75 -0.12
C GLU A 180 -19.85 16.30 -1.44
N ALA A 181 -19.39 16.85 -2.56
CA ALA A 181 -19.87 16.44 -3.88
C ALA A 181 -19.33 15.09 -4.33
N HIS A 182 -18.27 14.62 -3.68
CA HIS A 182 -17.55 13.39 -4.07
C HIS A 182 -17.16 12.60 -2.83
N CYS A 183 -17.18 11.27 -2.96
CA CYS A 183 -16.64 10.39 -1.91
C CYS A 183 -15.14 10.62 -1.76
N GLN A 184 -14.70 11.08 -0.62
CA GLN A 184 -13.31 11.16 -0.23
C GLN A 184 -12.98 10.02 0.72
N LEU A 185 -11.71 9.59 0.71
CA LEU A 185 -11.23 8.60 1.68
C LEU A 185 -11.35 9.12 3.10
N ASP A 186 -10.90 10.35 3.28
CA ASP A 186 -10.98 11.10 4.52
C ASP A 186 -11.84 12.33 4.28
N PRO A 187 -13.12 12.31 4.66
CA PRO A 187 -14.02 13.43 4.45
C PRO A 187 -13.48 14.70 5.08
N LEU A 188 -13.44 15.79 4.31
CA LEU A 188 -12.94 17.08 4.80
C LEU A 188 -13.74 17.55 6.03
N PHE A 189 -15.02 17.31 6.02
CA PHE A 189 -15.94 17.70 7.11
C PHE A 189 -16.09 16.63 8.19
N ALA A 190 -15.34 15.52 8.14
CA ALA A 190 -15.31 14.54 9.21
C ALA A 190 -14.87 15.18 10.53
N TRP A 191 -15.41 14.68 11.62
CA TRP A 191 -15.11 15.18 12.97
C TRP A 191 -13.61 14.95 13.28
N PRO A 192 -12.99 15.84 14.07
CA PRO A 192 -11.59 15.67 14.47
C PRO A 192 -11.31 14.33 15.16
N GLU A 193 -12.29 13.78 15.88
CA GLU A 193 -12.20 12.49 16.57
C GLU A 193 -11.91 11.34 15.58
N TYR A 194 -12.52 11.36 14.40
CA TYR A 194 -12.23 10.39 13.34
C TYR A 194 -10.74 10.40 12.97
N GLU A 195 -10.20 11.58 12.71
CA GLU A 195 -8.79 11.72 12.30
C GLU A 195 -7.82 11.35 13.44
N ILE A 196 -8.17 11.68 14.70
CA ILE A 196 -7.38 11.31 15.88
C ILE A 196 -7.35 9.80 16.07
N VAL A 197 -8.50 9.13 15.96
CA VAL A 197 -8.61 7.68 16.09
C VAL A 197 -7.83 7.00 14.96
N LYS A 198 -8.00 7.47 13.73
CA LYS A 198 -7.27 6.96 12.56
C LYS A 198 -5.76 7.11 12.73
N PHE A 199 -5.28 8.27 13.15
CA PHE A 199 -3.88 8.48 13.46
C PHE A 199 -3.38 7.53 14.56
N THR A 200 -4.12 7.44 15.67
CA THR A 200 -3.69 6.68 16.84
C THR A 200 -3.57 5.19 16.53
N PHE A 201 -4.61 4.59 15.95
CA PHE A 201 -4.65 3.15 15.67
C PHE A 201 -4.08 2.77 14.30
N GLY A 202 -4.05 3.67 13.34
CA GLY A 202 -3.51 3.40 12.01
C GLY A 202 -2.02 3.68 11.87
N PHE A 203 -1.47 4.56 12.69
CA PHE A 203 -0.06 4.93 12.61
C PHE A 203 0.65 4.98 13.98
N GLY A 204 0.13 5.66 14.96
CA GLY A 204 0.82 5.91 16.24
C GLY A 204 1.19 4.61 16.96
N ILE A 205 0.20 3.81 17.35
CA ILE A 205 0.41 2.51 18.00
C ILE A 205 1.18 1.54 17.11
N PRO A 206 0.80 1.34 15.83
CA PRO A 206 1.55 0.48 14.92
C PRO A 206 3.02 0.84 14.77
N SER A 207 3.33 2.12 14.62
CA SER A 207 4.71 2.59 14.46
C SER A 207 5.55 2.36 15.73
N LEU A 208 4.95 2.58 16.91
CA LEU A 208 5.61 2.26 18.18
C LEU A 208 5.91 0.76 18.30
N LEU A 209 4.94 -0.09 17.97
CA LEU A 209 5.14 -1.56 17.96
C LEU A 209 6.20 -1.97 16.94
N GLN A 210 6.20 -1.38 15.76
CA GLN A 210 7.21 -1.64 14.72
C GLN A 210 8.60 -1.25 15.20
N MET A 211 8.77 -0.05 15.76
CA MET A 211 10.04 0.41 16.32
C MET A 211 10.50 -0.48 17.48
N LEU A 212 9.59 -0.89 18.36
CA LEU A 212 9.90 -1.80 19.46
C LEU A 212 10.40 -3.16 18.93
N CYS A 213 9.71 -3.74 17.94
CA CYS A 213 10.15 -5.00 17.32
C CYS A 213 11.56 -4.89 16.73
N PHE A 214 11.84 -3.82 15.99
CA PHE A 214 13.18 -3.58 15.45
C PHE A 214 14.22 -3.34 16.54
N ALA A 215 13.89 -2.57 17.57
CA ALA A 215 14.81 -2.33 18.70
C ALA A 215 15.15 -3.62 19.44
N VAL A 216 14.16 -4.50 19.68
CA VAL A 216 14.38 -5.81 20.32
C VAL A 216 15.24 -6.72 19.45
N LEU A 217 14.96 -6.78 18.14
CA LEU A 217 15.79 -7.53 17.18
C LEU A 217 17.24 -7.02 17.23
N TRP A 218 17.42 -5.72 17.15
CA TRP A 218 18.74 -5.07 17.21
C TRP A 218 19.47 -5.35 18.54
N ALA A 219 18.81 -5.09 19.67
CA ALA A 219 19.41 -5.25 21.00
C ALA A 219 19.83 -6.71 21.31
N LYS A 220 19.11 -7.67 20.75
CA LYS A 220 19.40 -9.10 20.93
C LYS A 220 20.51 -9.61 20.02
N GLU A 221 20.76 -8.95 18.90
CA GLU A 221 21.81 -9.32 17.94
C GLU A 221 23.12 -8.56 18.16
N ALA A 222 23.06 -7.38 18.79
CA ALA A 222 24.24 -6.57 19.10
C ALA A 222 25.34 -7.32 19.88
N PRO A 223 25.03 -8.16 20.89
CA PRO A 223 26.06 -8.91 21.61
C PRO A 223 26.78 -9.97 20.76
N ALA A 224 26.14 -10.45 19.68
CA ALA A 224 26.73 -11.44 18.75
C ALA A 224 27.65 -10.81 17.69
N GLY A 225 27.77 -9.47 17.70
CA GLY A 225 28.64 -8.71 16.81
C GLY A 225 27.99 -8.30 15.48
N ALA A 226 28.61 -7.33 14.81
CA ALA A 226 28.13 -6.78 13.53
C ALA A 226 27.84 -7.84 12.44
N PRO A 227 28.60 -8.96 12.30
CA PRO A 227 28.32 -9.97 11.29
C PRO A 227 26.99 -10.70 11.51
N ALA A 228 26.52 -10.90 12.74
CA ALA A 228 25.24 -11.58 13.01
C ALA A 228 24.05 -10.73 12.60
N LEU A 229 24.08 -9.43 12.86
CA LEU A 229 23.05 -8.48 12.42
C LEU A 229 22.98 -8.39 10.89
N GLN A 230 24.15 -8.30 10.23
CA GLN A 230 24.22 -8.26 8.78
C GLN A 230 23.71 -9.56 8.14
N GLN A 231 23.99 -10.70 8.74
CA GLN A 231 23.48 -12.00 8.29
C GLN A 231 21.95 -12.08 8.40
N HIS A 232 21.37 -11.58 9.51
CA HIS A 232 19.91 -11.60 9.70
C HIS A 232 19.18 -10.62 8.75
N MET A 233 19.69 -9.40 8.59
CA MET A 233 19.17 -8.47 7.60
C MET A 233 19.29 -9.03 6.17
N GLY A 234 20.35 -9.77 5.88
CA GLY A 234 20.55 -10.48 4.62
C GLY A 234 19.60 -11.66 4.41
N ALA A 235 19.08 -12.27 5.50
CA ALA A 235 18.11 -13.35 5.41
C ALA A 235 16.69 -12.88 5.04
N HIS A 236 16.28 -11.70 5.53
CA HIS A 236 14.94 -11.15 5.33
C HIS A 236 14.93 -9.68 4.86
N PRO A 237 15.67 -9.33 3.79
CA PRO A 237 15.81 -7.93 3.36
C PRO A 237 14.48 -7.28 2.96
N ALA A 238 13.55 -8.07 2.41
CA ALA A 238 12.21 -7.60 2.04
C ALA A 238 11.51 -6.92 3.22
N VAL A 239 11.53 -7.53 4.40
CA VAL A 239 10.80 -7.03 5.57
C VAL A 239 11.37 -5.71 6.06
N TYR A 240 12.70 -5.56 6.07
CA TYR A 240 13.34 -4.31 6.47
C TYR A 240 13.05 -3.17 5.48
N VAL A 241 13.16 -3.45 4.17
CA VAL A 241 12.89 -2.45 3.13
C VAL A 241 11.42 -2.02 3.16
N ILE A 242 10.47 -2.97 3.28
CA ILE A 242 9.05 -2.65 3.44
C ILE A 242 8.83 -1.80 4.68
N GLY A 243 9.44 -2.18 5.81
CA GLY A 243 9.27 -1.45 7.07
C GLY A 243 9.68 0.02 6.98
N VAL A 244 10.81 0.31 6.35
CA VAL A 244 11.28 1.69 6.15
C VAL A 244 10.38 2.44 5.16
N THR A 245 10.06 1.82 4.02
CA THR A 245 9.25 2.46 2.98
C THR A 245 7.83 2.76 3.50
N ALA A 246 7.19 1.78 4.12
CA ALA A 246 5.85 1.93 4.69
C ALA A 246 5.85 2.99 5.81
N PHE A 247 6.84 2.98 6.69
CA PHE A 247 6.95 3.98 7.74
C PHE A 247 7.03 5.41 7.17
N LEU A 248 7.89 5.65 6.20
CA LEU A 248 8.08 6.98 5.61
C LEU A 248 6.82 7.47 4.86
N CYS A 249 6.21 6.61 4.03
CA CYS A 249 5.01 6.97 3.28
C CYS A 249 3.82 7.26 4.23
N ARG A 250 3.65 6.41 5.25
CA ARG A 250 2.59 6.58 6.25
C ARG A 250 2.84 7.75 7.19
N LEU A 251 4.10 8.02 7.55
CA LEU A 251 4.47 9.20 8.32
C LEU A 251 4.01 10.47 7.61
N PHE A 252 4.33 10.60 6.31
CA PHE A 252 3.94 11.76 5.53
C PHE A 252 2.41 11.94 5.51
N TYR A 253 1.66 10.88 5.20
CA TYR A 253 0.21 10.91 5.19
C TYR A 253 -0.38 11.29 6.56
N ASN A 254 0.11 10.67 7.63
CA ASN A 254 -0.42 10.90 8.98
C ASN A 254 -0.03 12.26 9.57
N VAL A 255 1.11 12.82 9.19
CA VAL A 255 1.46 14.21 9.51
C VAL A 255 0.47 15.18 8.88
N MET A 256 0.05 14.92 7.64
CA MET A 256 -0.94 15.76 6.97
C MET A 256 -2.34 15.61 7.58
N ILE A 257 -2.73 14.40 8.02
CA ILE A 257 -3.97 14.20 8.79
C ILE A 257 -3.94 15.03 10.10
N LEU A 258 -2.87 14.92 10.88
CA LEU A 258 -2.75 15.69 12.13
C LEU A 258 -2.76 17.21 11.89
N PHE A 259 -2.11 17.66 10.82
CA PHE A 259 -2.13 19.07 10.43
C PHE A 259 -3.56 19.52 10.13
N ARG A 260 -4.33 18.73 9.37
CA ARG A 260 -5.74 19.01 9.06
C ARG A 260 -6.60 18.97 10.31
N THR A 261 -6.37 18.01 11.23
CA THR A 261 -7.03 17.95 12.54
C THR A 261 -6.77 19.21 13.36
N ALA A 262 -5.52 19.69 13.39
CA ALA A 262 -5.18 20.91 14.12
C ALA A 262 -5.91 22.14 13.56
N LEU A 263 -6.03 22.25 12.23
CA LEU A 263 -6.81 23.31 11.58
C LEU A 263 -8.30 23.24 11.97
N LYS A 264 -8.90 22.04 11.94
CA LYS A 264 -10.30 21.83 12.34
C LYS A 264 -10.56 22.23 13.78
N LEU A 265 -9.65 21.88 14.71
CA LEU A 265 -9.75 22.29 16.13
C LEU A 265 -9.67 23.81 16.28
N GLN A 266 -8.97 24.51 15.39
CA GLN A 266 -8.94 25.96 15.31
C GLN A 266 -10.12 26.57 14.56
N ARG A 267 -11.10 25.76 14.16
CA ARG A 267 -12.24 26.15 13.31
C ARG A 267 -11.82 26.73 11.95
N SER A 268 -10.67 26.33 11.43
CA SER A 268 -10.17 26.68 10.12
C SER A 268 -10.27 25.45 9.21
N ILE A 269 -10.62 25.69 7.94
CA ILE A 269 -10.74 24.61 6.93
C ILE A 269 -9.44 24.47 6.13
N GLY A 270 -8.50 25.39 6.32
CA GLY A 270 -7.24 25.40 5.60
C GLY A 270 -7.29 26.11 4.25
N THR A 271 -6.26 25.91 3.45
CA THR A 271 -6.09 26.56 2.14
C THR A 271 -6.03 25.50 1.03
N THR A 272 -6.20 25.92 -0.22
CA THR A 272 -6.01 25.10 -1.42
C THR A 272 -4.66 24.35 -1.43
N LYS A 273 -3.59 25.00 -0.93
CA LYS A 273 -2.27 24.37 -0.83
C LYS A 273 -2.26 23.20 0.18
N ASN A 274 -2.97 23.35 1.29
CA ASN A 274 -3.06 22.29 2.31
C ASN A 274 -3.75 21.06 1.74
N GLU A 275 -4.83 21.24 1.00
CA GLU A 275 -5.56 20.16 0.33
C GLU A 275 -4.72 19.52 -0.80
N LEU A 276 -3.96 20.32 -1.55
CA LEU A 276 -3.01 19.79 -2.53
C LEU A 276 -2.01 18.84 -1.87
N VAL A 277 -1.41 19.25 -0.75
CA VAL A 277 -0.41 18.42 -0.05
C VAL A 277 -1.07 17.17 0.54
N MET A 278 -2.31 17.26 1.04
CA MET A 278 -3.07 16.09 1.52
C MET A 278 -3.32 15.09 0.39
N ASN A 279 -3.77 15.54 -0.78
CA ASN A 279 -3.96 14.68 -1.94
C ASN A 279 -2.65 14.02 -2.42
N ILE A 280 -1.53 14.74 -2.36
CA ILE A 280 -0.20 14.16 -2.65
C ILE A 280 0.14 13.08 -1.61
N ALA A 281 -0.15 13.31 -0.33
CA ALA A 281 0.10 12.33 0.73
C ALA A 281 -0.74 11.04 0.55
N GLU A 282 -1.99 11.16 0.09
CA GLU A 282 -2.83 10.01 -0.27
C GLU A 282 -2.24 9.21 -1.46
N ILE A 283 -1.76 9.89 -2.51
CA ILE A 283 -1.11 9.22 -3.64
C ILE A 283 0.14 8.47 -3.17
N VAL A 284 0.96 9.08 -2.30
CA VAL A 284 2.15 8.45 -1.73
C VAL A 284 1.78 7.21 -0.91
N LEU A 285 0.68 7.26 -0.16
CA LEU A 285 0.16 6.10 0.57
C LEU A 285 -0.24 4.95 -0.38
N PHE A 286 -0.87 5.25 -1.52
CA PHE A 286 -1.19 4.23 -2.51
C PHE A 286 0.06 3.68 -3.22
N CYS A 287 1.05 4.53 -3.50
CA CYS A 287 2.34 4.09 -4.04
C CYS A 287 3.06 3.13 -3.09
N GLU A 288 2.91 3.29 -1.77
CA GLU A 288 3.47 2.38 -0.76
C GLU A 288 2.98 0.95 -0.97
N SER A 289 1.68 0.75 -1.22
CA SER A 289 1.12 -0.59 -1.46
C SER A 289 1.74 -1.25 -2.70
N CYS A 290 1.90 -0.51 -3.80
CA CYS A 290 2.55 -1.02 -5.01
C CYS A 290 4.04 -1.32 -4.78
N ALA A 291 4.76 -0.41 -4.12
CA ALA A 291 6.18 -0.58 -3.82
C ALA A 291 6.44 -1.78 -2.91
N SER A 292 5.60 -2.00 -1.90
CA SER A 292 5.69 -3.15 -0.99
C SER A 292 5.59 -4.48 -1.73
N LEU A 293 4.68 -4.60 -2.70
CA LEU A 293 4.54 -5.81 -3.53
C LEU A 293 5.79 -6.03 -4.40
N VAL A 294 6.32 -4.98 -5.02
CA VAL A 294 7.56 -5.08 -5.81
C VAL A 294 8.73 -5.49 -4.93
N VAL A 295 8.84 -4.93 -3.73
CA VAL A 295 9.90 -5.29 -2.77
C VAL A 295 9.81 -6.77 -2.37
N ILE A 296 8.60 -7.31 -2.09
CA ILE A 296 8.45 -8.74 -1.81
C ILE A 296 8.92 -9.56 -3.01
N LEU A 297 8.47 -9.24 -4.20
CA LEU A 297 8.81 -9.99 -5.42
C LEU A 297 10.33 -10.03 -5.66
N CYS A 298 11.02 -8.91 -5.43
CA CYS A 298 12.45 -8.77 -5.69
C CYS A 298 13.36 -9.30 -4.58
N PHE A 299 12.93 -9.19 -3.32
CA PHE A 299 13.79 -9.45 -2.16
C PHE A 299 13.38 -10.66 -1.33
N HIS A 300 12.13 -11.13 -1.40
CA HIS A 300 11.75 -12.36 -0.71
C HIS A 300 12.27 -13.58 -1.47
N LYS A 301 13.18 -14.33 -0.83
CA LYS A 301 13.94 -15.40 -1.49
C LYS A 301 13.09 -16.40 -2.30
N PRO A 302 11.98 -16.97 -1.79
CA PRO A 302 11.14 -17.88 -2.57
C PRO A 302 10.58 -17.23 -3.85
N CYS A 303 10.15 -15.98 -3.78
CA CYS A 303 9.60 -15.25 -4.92
C CYS A 303 10.71 -14.94 -5.95
N LYS A 304 11.84 -14.42 -5.49
CA LYS A 304 13.00 -14.10 -6.32
C LYS A 304 13.50 -15.32 -7.10
N ASP A 305 13.66 -16.48 -6.42
CA ASP A 305 14.17 -17.69 -7.03
C ASP A 305 13.24 -18.21 -8.13
N GLU A 306 11.92 -18.17 -7.93
CA GLU A 306 10.93 -18.57 -8.95
C GLU A 306 10.92 -17.61 -10.14
N VAL A 307 10.97 -16.31 -9.92
CA VAL A 307 11.07 -15.30 -10.99
C VAL A 307 12.34 -15.50 -11.82
N LEU A 308 13.48 -15.74 -11.18
CA LEU A 308 14.75 -16.01 -11.88
C LEU A 308 14.68 -17.28 -12.73
N LYS A 309 14.05 -18.35 -12.25
CA LYS A 309 13.82 -19.59 -13.01
C LYS A 309 12.99 -19.33 -14.29
N VAL A 310 11.92 -18.54 -14.15
CA VAL A 310 11.07 -18.17 -15.30
C VAL A 310 11.87 -17.39 -16.34
N ILE A 311 12.60 -16.35 -15.91
CA ILE A 311 13.44 -15.54 -16.80
C ILE A 311 14.49 -16.39 -17.50
N GLN A 312 15.17 -17.30 -16.80
CA GLN A 312 16.17 -18.19 -17.39
C GLN A 312 15.54 -19.14 -18.41
N LYS A 313 14.34 -19.68 -18.13
CA LYS A 313 13.60 -20.53 -19.06
C LYS A 313 13.22 -19.77 -20.35
N CYS A 314 12.72 -18.54 -20.22
CA CYS A 314 12.42 -17.68 -21.36
C CYS A 314 13.66 -17.38 -22.20
N ARG A 315 14.79 -17.02 -21.58
CA ARG A 315 16.05 -16.75 -22.28
C ARG A 315 16.58 -17.97 -23.05
N ARG A 316 16.45 -19.18 -22.45
CA ARG A 316 16.85 -20.44 -23.14
C ARG A 316 15.96 -20.70 -24.36
N LYS A 317 14.65 -20.48 -24.25
CA LYS A 317 13.71 -20.67 -25.35
C LYS A 317 13.98 -19.69 -26.51
N THR A 318 14.24 -18.41 -26.18
CA THR A 318 14.59 -17.39 -27.19
C THR A 318 15.89 -17.75 -27.92
N ARG A 319 16.92 -18.21 -27.20
CA ARG A 319 18.17 -18.66 -27.83
C ARG A 319 17.97 -19.89 -28.75
N ALA A 320 17.13 -20.85 -28.32
CA ALA A 320 16.85 -22.02 -29.13
C ALA A 320 16.12 -21.65 -30.43
N ASN A 321 15.15 -20.70 -30.37
CA ASN A 321 14.44 -20.24 -31.58
C ASN A 321 15.37 -19.48 -32.54
N ASN A 322 16.25 -18.62 -32.01
CA ASN A 322 17.24 -17.89 -32.84
C ASN A 322 18.27 -18.81 -33.51
N HIS A 323 18.56 -19.98 -32.92
CA HIS A 323 19.40 -20.99 -33.56
C HIS A 323 18.70 -21.80 -34.63
N LEU A 324 17.35 -21.86 -34.66
CA LEU A 324 16.56 -22.53 -35.66
C LEU A 324 16.33 -21.65 -36.91
N GLU A 325 16.49 -20.34 -36.81
CA GLU A 325 16.29 -19.41 -37.95
C GLU A 325 17.55 -19.13 -38.78
N ILE A 326 18.70 -19.79 -38.50
CA ILE A 326 19.97 -19.55 -39.24
C ILE A 326 20.51 -20.82 -39.95
N PRO A 327 19.79 -21.51 -40.81
CA PRO A 327 20.45 -22.29 -41.82
C PRO A 327 19.74 -22.33 -43.18
N GLU A 328 19.44 -21.22 -43.81
CA GLU A 328 18.95 -21.32 -45.21
C GLU A 328 19.41 -20.19 -46.17
N ARG A 329 20.42 -19.39 -45.82
CA ARG A 329 20.93 -18.33 -46.71
C ARG A 329 22.35 -18.49 -47.23
N ALA A 330 22.99 -19.65 -47.07
CA ALA A 330 24.39 -19.81 -47.46
C ALA A 330 24.68 -20.82 -48.63
N THR A 331 23.67 -21.27 -49.40
CA THR A 331 23.95 -22.20 -50.52
C THR A 331 23.16 -21.87 -51.76
N THR A 332 23.28 -20.64 -52.30
CA THR A 332 22.80 -20.35 -53.66
C THR A 332 23.60 -19.25 -54.32
N HIS A 333 24.94 -19.40 -54.38
CA HIS A 333 25.78 -18.62 -55.32
C HIS A 333 27.10 -19.35 -55.54
N GLN A 334 27.08 -20.43 -56.34
CA GLN A 334 28.24 -20.93 -57.11
C GLN A 334 27.78 -22.03 -58.06
N SER A 335 27.31 -21.65 -59.25
CA SER A 335 27.50 -22.45 -60.47
C SER A 335 27.01 -21.64 -61.67
N GLY A 336 27.95 -21.07 -62.41
CA GLY A 336 27.62 -20.37 -63.67
C GLY A 336 28.77 -19.61 -64.27
N SER A 337 29.88 -20.33 -64.61
CA SER A 337 30.83 -19.83 -65.59
C SER A 337 31.55 -21.00 -66.23
N GLN A 338 31.00 -21.43 -67.30
CA GLN A 338 31.79 -21.94 -68.47
C GLN A 338 31.02 -21.56 -69.74
#